data_4638d9bc77cf6fd93e2683361fd0168c
#
_entry.id   4638d9bc77cf6fd93e2683361fd0168c
#
_cell.length_a   1.000
_cell.length_b   1.000
_cell.length_c   1.000
_cell.angle_alpha   90.00
_cell.angle_beta   90.00
_cell.angle_gamma   90.00
#
_symmetry.space_group_name_H-M   'P 1'
#
loop_
_entity.id
_entity.type
_entity.pdbx_description
1 polymer ?
#
loop_
_entity_poly.entity_id
_entity_poly.type
_entity_poly.pdbx_seq_one_letter_code
_entity_poly.pdbx_strand_id
1 'polypeptide(L)'
;MLYLIAWLTDCALILFIFSATRILAEQHADPWTIGTLGAVFFLASAISNTIAGGLSDRIGRRIVSIAGGVGLVASLSVPLIFTDGAWRLYVAYTCVGVSVGYIYPSVIAWLSQGGGRVEASRRFLRFGLAFNLGILGGQIGGGWLYDHVSSTAPLLTAIGLAFGTVICLCLVRERQPVDGTVTGGAETVGVSHTERTSARRFIRLAWLANFSGMFSMSTLWFLFPALAVSLGIPAEQHGVVLGVGRAAVIGIYALMHVVPAWHHRFRYSVLAQLLGLSGMILVCVGRQPAALACGVVMLSVLLAYNYFASLFYNRTGHDDRRKGAAFGLNEAFLSLGASGGSLLGGWASTGLGERAPFQLAAILIAASLAVQMVWFRVGRPQSDPELAEG
;
A
#
# COMPACT_ATOMS: atom_id res chain seq x y z
N MET A 1 -1.29 20.95 5.73
CA MET A 1 -0.30 20.33 6.63
C MET A 1 -0.38 18.79 6.61
N LEU A 2 -1.52 18.13 6.96
CA LEU A 2 -1.61 16.65 7.01
C LEU A 2 -1.28 15.95 5.67
N TYR A 3 -1.64 16.54 4.55
CA TYR A 3 -1.29 16.03 3.21
C TYR A 3 0.21 16.11 2.92
N LEU A 4 0.87 17.17 3.42
CA LEU A 4 2.32 17.33 3.31
C LEU A 4 3.04 16.29 4.17
N ILE A 5 2.53 16.01 5.38
CA ILE A 5 3.06 14.95 6.24
C ILE A 5 3.01 13.60 5.51
N ALA A 6 1.87 13.25 4.89
CA ALA A 6 1.74 12.01 4.13
C ALA A 6 2.76 11.97 2.98
N TRP A 7 2.84 13.03 2.18
CA TRP A 7 3.77 13.11 1.05
C TRP A 7 5.23 12.96 1.49
N LEU A 8 5.65 13.69 2.53
CA LEU A 8 7.02 13.64 3.06
C LEU A 8 7.36 12.25 3.61
N THR A 9 6.44 11.66 4.40
CA THR A 9 6.64 10.35 5.03
C THR A 9 6.80 9.25 4.00
N ASP A 10 5.91 9.22 2.98
CA ASP A 10 5.97 8.17 1.95
C ASP A 10 7.13 8.34 0.99
N CYS A 11 7.45 9.60 0.64
CA CYS A 11 8.63 9.87 -0.16
C CYS A 11 9.91 9.41 0.58
N ALA A 12 10.05 9.74 1.87
CA ALA A 12 11.17 9.31 2.69
C ALA A 12 11.25 7.78 2.79
N LEU A 13 10.12 7.13 3.06
CA LEU A 13 10.02 5.67 3.16
C LEU A 13 10.47 4.98 1.88
N ILE A 14 9.96 5.44 0.74
CA ILE A 14 10.26 4.82 -0.55
C ILE A 14 11.69 5.09 -1.01
N LEU A 15 12.23 6.27 -0.76
CA LEU A 15 13.65 6.57 -0.99
C LEU A 15 14.56 5.62 -0.20
N PHE A 16 14.21 5.34 1.07
CA PHE A 16 14.94 4.39 1.89
C PHE A 16 14.86 2.96 1.35
N ILE A 17 13.65 2.47 1.08
CA ILE A 17 13.44 1.11 0.55
C ILE A 17 14.18 0.97 -0.79
N PHE A 18 14.05 1.94 -1.69
CA PHE A 18 14.69 1.95 -3.00
C PHE A 18 16.22 1.87 -2.86
N SER A 19 16.82 2.76 -2.07
CA SER A 19 18.27 2.82 -1.87
C SER A 19 18.81 1.52 -1.24
N ALA A 20 18.20 1.07 -0.15
CA ALA A 20 18.66 -0.11 0.56
C ALA A 20 18.54 -1.39 -0.29
N THR A 21 17.41 -1.60 -0.97
CA THR A 21 17.22 -2.79 -1.81
C THR A 21 18.08 -2.76 -3.06
N ARG A 22 18.32 -1.58 -3.65
CA ARG A 22 19.21 -1.41 -4.81
C ARG A 22 20.67 -1.67 -4.45
N ILE A 23 21.16 -1.12 -3.34
CA ILE A 23 22.52 -1.37 -2.85
C ILE A 23 22.73 -2.86 -2.57
N LEU A 24 21.78 -3.51 -1.88
CA LEU A 24 21.84 -4.94 -1.60
C LEU A 24 21.87 -5.77 -2.90
N ALA A 25 21.06 -5.40 -3.88
CA ALA A 25 21.05 -6.06 -5.18
C ALA A 25 22.37 -5.93 -5.93
N GLU A 26 22.99 -4.74 -5.94
CA GLU A 26 24.30 -4.51 -6.56
C GLU A 26 25.44 -5.22 -5.82
N GLN A 27 25.29 -5.42 -4.52
CA GLN A 27 26.23 -6.23 -3.70
C GLN A 27 25.96 -7.74 -3.83
N HIS A 28 25.03 -8.17 -4.70
CA HIS A 28 24.62 -9.56 -4.85
C HIS A 28 24.23 -10.23 -3.52
N ALA A 29 23.59 -9.45 -2.62
CA ALA A 29 23.10 -9.99 -1.36
C ALA A 29 22.06 -11.09 -1.61
N ASP A 30 22.01 -12.08 -0.70
CA ASP A 30 21.03 -13.17 -0.79
C ASP A 30 19.61 -12.59 -0.87
N PRO A 31 18.83 -12.95 -1.90
CA PRO A 31 17.43 -12.53 -2.04
C PRO A 31 16.55 -12.86 -0.83
N TRP A 32 16.87 -13.93 -0.08
CA TRP A 32 16.25 -14.26 1.18
C TRP A 32 16.40 -13.11 2.20
N THR A 33 17.58 -12.54 2.31
CA THR A 33 17.83 -11.38 3.19
C THR A 33 16.97 -10.20 2.78
N ILE A 34 16.90 -9.86 1.48
CA ILE A 34 16.09 -8.75 1.00
C ILE A 34 14.61 -9.02 1.26
N GLY A 35 14.13 -10.23 1.02
CA GLY A 35 12.75 -10.64 1.27
C GLY A 35 12.35 -10.57 2.74
N THR A 36 13.23 -11.04 3.64
CA THR A 36 12.98 -10.97 5.09
C THR A 36 12.97 -9.55 5.63
N LEU A 37 13.78 -8.63 5.09
CA LEU A 37 13.70 -7.19 5.43
C LEU A 37 12.32 -6.62 5.13
N GLY A 38 11.74 -6.93 3.98
CA GLY A 38 10.39 -6.52 3.64
C GLY A 38 9.34 -7.13 4.57
N ALA A 39 9.48 -8.40 4.91
CA ALA A 39 8.56 -9.09 5.81
C ALA A 39 8.54 -8.46 7.21
N VAL A 40 9.72 -8.21 7.81
CA VAL A 40 9.79 -7.59 9.15
C VAL A 40 9.25 -6.18 9.15
N PHE A 41 9.46 -5.40 8.08
CA PHE A 41 8.87 -4.08 7.91
C PHE A 41 7.35 -4.11 7.96
N PHE A 42 6.71 -4.94 7.12
CA PHE A 42 5.25 -5.01 7.05
C PHE A 42 4.63 -5.58 8.31
N LEU A 43 5.24 -6.61 8.93
CA LEU A 43 4.77 -7.17 10.20
C LEU A 43 4.89 -6.16 11.35
N ALA A 44 6.02 -5.47 11.45
CA ALA A 44 6.21 -4.44 12.47
C ALA A 44 5.21 -3.29 12.29
N SER A 45 4.96 -2.87 11.05
CA SER A 45 3.96 -1.85 10.73
C SER A 45 2.54 -2.30 11.10
N ALA A 46 2.15 -3.53 10.76
CA ALA A 46 0.83 -4.08 11.08
C ALA A 46 0.58 -4.15 12.60
N ILE A 47 1.57 -4.65 13.36
CA ILE A 47 1.48 -4.74 14.82
C ILE A 47 1.40 -3.34 15.45
N SER A 48 2.28 -2.44 15.03
CA SER A 48 2.34 -1.10 15.61
C SER A 48 1.12 -0.24 15.24
N ASN A 49 0.55 -0.39 14.06
CA ASN A 49 -0.73 0.24 13.68
C ASN A 49 -1.86 -0.11 14.66
N THR A 50 -1.92 -1.37 15.08
CA THR A 50 -2.95 -1.84 16.02
C THR A 50 -2.77 -1.23 17.39
N ILE A 51 -1.52 -1.14 17.87
CA ILE A 51 -1.17 -0.58 19.18
C ILE A 51 -1.34 0.94 19.19
N ALA A 52 -0.83 1.61 18.14
CA ALA A 52 -0.79 3.06 18.06
C ALA A 52 -2.18 3.71 18.00
N GLY A 53 -3.17 3.04 17.43
CA GLY A 53 -4.56 3.50 17.44
C GLY A 53 -5.08 3.73 18.86
N GLY A 54 -4.99 2.70 19.72
CA GLY A 54 -5.43 2.80 21.13
C GLY A 54 -4.54 3.71 21.97
N LEU A 55 -3.23 3.74 21.67
CA LEU A 55 -2.29 4.61 22.38
C LEU A 55 -2.54 6.10 22.06
N SER A 56 -2.82 6.42 20.81
CA SER A 56 -3.09 7.79 20.36
C SER A 56 -4.34 8.39 20.99
N ASP A 57 -5.33 7.55 21.31
CA ASP A 57 -6.54 8.00 22.01
C ASP A 57 -6.30 8.28 23.49
N ARG A 58 -5.27 7.64 24.12
CA ARG A 58 -4.94 7.79 25.53
C ARG A 58 -3.98 8.94 25.82
N ILE A 59 -2.89 9.05 25.06
CA ILE A 59 -1.80 10.02 25.32
C ILE A 59 -1.78 11.20 24.35
N GLY A 60 -2.70 11.21 23.39
CA GLY A 60 -2.84 12.26 22.39
C GLY A 60 -2.17 11.90 21.03
N ARG A 61 -2.89 12.22 19.97
CA ARG A 61 -2.49 11.89 18.58
C ARG A 61 -1.20 12.57 18.18
N ARG A 62 -1.00 13.81 18.64
CA ARG A 62 0.20 14.61 18.36
C ARG A 62 1.46 13.98 18.95
N ILE A 63 1.40 13.53 20.18
CA ILE A 63 2.56 12.92 20.87
C ILE A 63 2.95 11.62 20.17
N VAL A 64 1.96 10.76 19.87
CA VAL A 64 2.19 9.46 19.20
C VAL A 64 2.78 9.67 17.80
N SER A 65 2.24 10.59 17.02
CA SER A 65 2.75 10.84 15.66
C SER A 65 4.13 11.50 15.66
N ILE A 66 4.44 12.41 16.61
CA ILE A 66 5.79 12.98 16.74
C ILE A 66 6.79 11.89 17.16
N ALA A 67 6.43 11.01 18.10
CA ALA A 67 7.28 9.88 18.47
C ALA A 67 7.56 8.98 17.26
N GLY A 68 6.54 8.69 16.43
CA GLY A 68 6.71 7.99 15.16
C GLY A 68 7.63 8.73 14.19
N GLY A 69 7.48 10.05 14.04
CA GLY A 69 8.35 10.86 13.19
C GLY A 69 9.82 10.87 13.64
N VAL A 70 10.07 11.04 14.94
CA VAL A 70 11.42 10.96 15.52
C VAL A 70 12.00 9.55 15.35
N GLY A 71 11.18 8.52 15.61
CA GLY A 71 11.54 7.13 15.35
C GLY A 71 11.92 6.89 13.90
N LEU A 72 11.21 7.49 12.94
CA LEU A 72 11.51 7.39 11.51
C LEU A 72 12.89 7.97 11.21
N VAL A 73 13.19 9.20 11.68
CA VAL A 73 14.51 9.81 11.50
C VAL A 73 15.62 8.93 12.08
N ALA A 74 15.46 8.47 13.31
CA ALA A 74 16.43 7.62 13.98
C ALA A 74 16.65 6.31 13.19
N SER A 75 15.58 5.66 12.76
CA SER A 75 15.62 4.40 12.01
C SER A 75 16.32 4.51 10.66
N LEU A 76 16.04 5.58 9.91
CA LEU A 76 16.68 5.86 8.63
C LEU A 76 18.16 6.19 8.77
N SER A 77 18.58 6.65 9.95
CA SER A 77 20.00 6.98 10.24
C SER A 77 20.83 5.76 10.63
N VAL A 78 20.20 4.65 11.05
CA VAL A 78 20.89 3.42 11.51
C VAL A 78 21.91 2.91 10.48
N PRO A 79 21.59 2.79 9.17
CA PRO A 79 22.53 2.27 8.18
C PRO A 79 23.75 3.18 7.92
N LEU A 80 23.66 4.47 8.27
CA LEU A 80 24.77 5.42 8.14
C LEU A 80 25.70 5.42 9.36
N ILE A 81 25.14 5.19 10.56
CA ILE A 81 25.88 5.21 11.83
C ILE A 81 26.62 3.89 12.03
N PHE A 82 25.95 2.79 11.75
CA PHE A 82 26.51 1.45 11.89
C PHE A 82 26.81 0.89 10.49
N THR A 83 28.10 0.72 10.17
CA THR A 83 28.53 0.31 8.83
C THR A 83 28.60 -1.21 8.66
N ASP A 84 28.75 -1.96 9.76
CA ASP A 84 29.01 -3.38 9.73
C ASP A 84 27.81 -4.25 10.11
N GLY A 85 27.67 -5.37 9.40
CA GLY A 85 26.70 -6.42 9.70
C GLY A 85 25.30 -6.19 9.13
N ALA A 86 24.65 -7.27 8.70
CA ALA A 86 23.29 -7.24 8.15
C ALA A 86 22.23 -6.85 9.21
N TRP A 87 22.50 -7.05 10.51
CA TRP A 87 21.58 -6.77 11.61
C TRP A 87 21.08 -5.31 11.61
N ARG A 88 21.92 -4.36 11.18
CA ARG A 88 21.58 -2.93 11.08
C ARG A 88 20.37 -2.67 10.20
N LEU A 89 20.28 -3.41 9.08
CA LEU A 89 19.15 -3.28 8.16
C LEU A 89 17.88 -3.86 8.78
N TYR A 90 17.96 -5.00 9.47
CA TYR A 90 16.81 -5.55 10.19
C TYR A 90 16.29 -4.61 11.26
N VAL A 91 17.18 -3.98 12.04
CA VAL A 91 16.80 -2.94 13.02
C VAL A 91 16.15 -1.75 12.31
N ALA A 92 16.79 -1.23 11.25
CA ALA A 92 16.25 -0.10 10.51
C ALA A 92 14.86 -0.40 9.94
N TYR A 93 14.69 -1.49 9.21
CA TYR A 93 13.40 -1.86 8.59
C TYR A 93 12.30 -2.13 9.63
N THR A 94 12.63 -2.80 10.74
CA THR A 94 11.68 -3.03 11.84
C THR A 94 11.25 -1.72 12.46
N CYS A 95 12.20 -0.86 12.81
CA CYS A 95 11.92 0.43 13.44
C CYS A 95 11.22 1.41 12.50
N VAL A 96 11.53 1.40 11.20
CA VAL A 96 10.78 2.16 10.17
C VAL A 96 9.33 1.67 10.13
N GLY A 97 9.09 0.36 10.14
CA GLY A 97 7.75 -0.22 10.19
C GLY A 97 6.97 0.23 11.42
N VAL A 98 7.59 0.17 12.61
CA VAL A 98 7.00 0.68 13.85
C VAL A 98 6.68 2.18 13.72
N SER A 99 7.62 2.98 13.26
CA SER A 99 7.47 4.44 13.14
C SER A 99 6.31 4.85 12.23
N VAL A 100 6.19 4.20 11.08
CA VAL A 100 5.08 4.39 10.14
C VAL A 100 3.75 4.00 10.78
N GLY A 101 3.74 2.89 11.55
CA GLY A 101 2.58 2.44 12.30
C GLY A 101 2.11 3.43 13.38
N TYR A 102 2.99 4.27 13.91
CA TYR A 102 2.64 5.34 14.85
C TYR A 102 2.15 6.62 14.16
N ILE A 103 2.64 6.93 12.96
CA ILE A 103 2.27 8.14 12.21
C ILE A 103 0.88 8.01 11.62
N TYR A 104 0.59 6.95 10.85
CA TYR A 104 -0.60 6.88 10.00
C TYR A 104 -1.93 6.82 10.77
N PRO A 105 -2.12 6.00 11.81
CA PRO A 105 -3.38 5.99 12.55
C PRO A 105 -3.73 7.35 13.13
N SER A 106 -2.72 8.08 13.64
CA SER A 106 -2.91 9.42 14.19
C SER A 106 -3.30 10.45 13.12
N VAL A 107 -2.63 10.43 11.97
CA VAL A 107 -2.93 11.34 10.85
C VAL A 107 -4.31 11.06 10.25
N ILE A 108 -4.68 9.79 10.08
CA ILE A 108 -5.99 9.36 9.59
C ILE A 108 -7.09 9.79 10.57
N ALA A 109 -6.85 9.63 11.88
CA ALA A 109 -7.78 10.07 12.91
C ALA A 109 -7.97 11.59 12.92
N TRP A 110 -6.92 12.38 12.65
CA TRP A 110 -7.08 13.84 12.46
C TRP A 110 -7.89 14.22 11.22
N LEU A 111 -7.71 13.49 10.12
CA LEU A 111 -8.47 13.71 8.89
C LEU A 111 -9.97 13.45 9.07
N SER A 112 -10.33 12.55 9.98
CA SER A 112 -11.72 12.19 10.27
C SER A 112 -12.42 13.21 11.20
N GLN A 113 -11.68 14.11 11.86
CA GLN A 113 -12.25 15.10 12.79
C GLN A 113 -12.92 16.27 12.05
N GLY A 114 -14.16 16.59 12.44
CA GLY A 114 -14.94 17.75 12.00
C GLY A 114 -15.34 17.70 10.52
N GLY A 115 -16.41 18.37 10.19
CA GLY A 115 -16.96 18.47 8.84
C GLY A 115 -17.95 17.35 8.48
N GLY A 116 -18.83 17.67 7.53
CA GLY A 116 -19.84 16.74 7.01
C GLY A 116 -19.22 15.58 6.20
N ARG A 117 -20.05 14.57 5.91
CA ARG A 117 -19.68 13.34 5.19
C ARG A 117 -18.95 13.60 3.85
N VAL A 118 -19.37 14.62 3.10
CA VAL A 118 -18.77 15.02 1.80
C VAL A 118 -17.37 15.58 2.00
N GLU A 119 -17.18 16.41 3.02
CA GLU A 119 -15.90 17.04 3.32
C GLU A 119 -14.88 16.00 3.80
N ALA A 120 -15.27 15.06 4.66
CA ALA A 120 -14.42 13.94 5.06
C ALA A 120 -13.96 13.11 3.85
N SER A 121 -14.87 12.79 2.94
CA SER A 121 -14.53 12.04 1.70
C SER A 121 -13.50 12.78 0.85
N ARG A 122 -13.65 14.09 0.67
CA ARG A 122 -12.67 14.92 -0.06
C ARG A 122 -11.31 14.97 0.65
N ARG A 123 -11.29 15.01 1.99
CA ARG A 123 -10.03 15.00 2.76
C ARG A 123 -9.29 13.67 2.58
N PHE A 124 -10.00 12.54 2.65
CA PHE A 124 -9.39 11.22 2.42
C PHE A 124 -8.88 11.05 0.99
N LEU A 125 -9.61 11.57 -0.01
CA LEU A 125 -9.13 11.56 -1.39
C LEU A 125 -7.83 12.35 -1.55
N ARG A 126 -7.77 13.59 -1.02
CA ARG A 126 -6.57 14.43 -1.05
C ARG A 126 -5.39 13.78 -0.30
N PHE A 127 -5.68 13.12 0.82
CA PHE A 127 -4.67 12.35 1.56
C PHE A 127 -4.12 11.20 0.73
N GLY A 128 -5.01 10.39 0.13
CA GLY A 128 -4.62 9.31 -0.75
C GLY A 128 -3.81 9.76 -1.98
N LEU A 129 -4.14 10.93 -2.55
CA LEU A 129 -3.35 11.53 -3.62
C LEU A 129 -1.96 11.94 -3.14
N ALA A 130 -1.87 12.64 -2.00
CA ALA A 130 -0.60 13.07 -1.43
C ALA A 130 0.32 11.87 -1.08
N PHE A 131 -0.25 10.84 -0.47
CA PHE A 131 0.39 9.56 -0.20
C PHE A 131 0.97 8.92 -1.48
N ASN A 132 0.16 8.76 -2.52
CA ASN A 132 0.62 8.17 -3.77
C ASN A 132 1.64 9.04 -4.52
N LEU A 133 1.52 10.36 -4.45
CA LEU A 133 2.52 11.29 -5.00
C LEU A 133 3.84 11.21 -4.24
N GLY A 134 3.83 10.97 -2.93
CA GLY A 134 5.02 10.69 -2.14
C GLY A 134 5.74 9.43 -2.61
N ILE A 135 5.00 8.34 -2.80
CA ILE A 135 5.56 7.08 -3.33
C ILE A 135 6.12 7.28 -4.74
N LEU A 136 5.38 7.94 -5.63
CA LEU A 136 5.83 8.26 -6.98
C LEU A 136 7.15 9.06 -6.97
N GLY A 137 7.19 10.12 -6.17
CA GLY A 137 8.37 10.97 -6.00
C GLY A 137 9.57 10.22 -5.44
N GLY A 138 9.33 9.34 -4.46
CA GLY A 138 10.36 8.48 -3.88
C GLY A 138 10.95 7.47 -4.86
N GLN A 139 10.11 6.87 -5.73
CA GLN A 139 10.58 5.92 -6.74
C GLN A 139 11.39 6.59 -7.84
N ILE A 140 10.85 7.62 -8.48
CA ILE A 140 11.55 8.33 -9.57
C ILE A 140 12.75 9.11 -9.02
N GLY A 141 12.55 9.86 -7.94
CA GLY A 141 13.61 10.62 -7.30
C GLY A 141 14.72 9.73 -6.74
N GLY A 142 14.36 8.56 -6.20
CA GLY A 142 15.33 7.57 -5.70
C GLY A 142 16.26 7.08 -6.80
N GLY A 143 15.72 6.71 -7.95
CA GLY A 143 16.51 6.27 -9.09
C GLY A 143 17.41 7.38 -9.65
N TRP A 144 16.86 8.58 -9.81
CA TRP A 144 17.62 9.73 -10.32
C TRP A 144 18.77 10.14 -9.37
N LEU A 145 18.48 10.26 -8.07
CA LEU A 145 19.50 10.60 -7.06
C LEU A 145 20.62 9.55 -7.00
N TYR A 146 20.24 8.27 -7.14
CA TYR A 146 21.18 7.16 -7.09
C TYR A 146 22.21 7.21 -8.22
N ASP A 147 21.75 7.43 -9.45
CA ASP A 147 22.62 7.42 -10.64
C ASP A 147 23.36 8.75 -10.84
N HIS A 148 22.76 9.91 -10.48
CA HIS A 148 23.34 11.22 -10.81
C HIS A 148 24.08 11.90 -9.66
N VAL A 149 23.83 11.48 -8.40
CA VAL A 149 24.47 12.09 -7.23
C VAL A 149 25.35 11.07 -6.50
N SER A 150 24.77 10.07 -5.87
CA SER A 150 25.46 8.94 -5.25
C SER A 150 24.50 7.86 -4.81
N SER A 151 24.98 6.63 -4.58
CA SER A 151 24.17 5.53 -4.06
C SER A 151 23.57 5.81 -2.66
N THR A 152 24.17 6.70 -1.89
CA THR A 152 23.70 7.12 -0.56
C THR A 152 22.78 8.35 -0.59
N ALA A 153 22.74 9.10 -1.71
CA ALA A 153 21.94 10.32 -1.81
C ALA A 153 20.44 10.11 -1.55
N PRO A 154 19.80 9.04 -2.05
CA PRO A 154 18.39 8.79 -1.73
C PRO A 154 18.17 8.61 -0.22
N LEU A 155 19.08 7.93 0.49
CA LEU A 155 18.98 7.73 1.94
C LEU A 155 19.15 9.04 2.70
N LEU A 156 20.11 9.88 2.33
CA LEU A 156 20.30 11.20 2.95
C LEU A 156 19.08 12.10 2.72
N THR A 157 18.53 12.07 1.51
CA THR A 157 17.30 12.80 1.18
C THR A 157 16.10 12.27 2.00
N ALA A 158 15.99 10.95 2.19
CA ALA A 158 14.96 10.34 3.02
C ALA A 158 15.02 10.86 4.46
N ILE A 159 16.21 10.95 5.05
CA ILE A 159 16.41 11.50 6.40
C ILE A 159 15.98 12.98 6.44
N GLY A 160 16.36 13.77 5.45
CA GLY A 160 15.94 15.18 5.36
C GLY A 160 14.42 15.35 5.29
N LEU A 161 13.74 14.53 4.49
CA LEU A 161 12.27 14.52 4.41
C LEU A 161 11.61 14.03 5.70
N ALA A 162 12.20 13.05 6.39
CA ALA A 162 11.73 12.61 7.70
C ALA A 162 11.85 13.71 8.77
N PHE A 163 12.94 14.49 8.77
CA PHE A 163 13.02 15.71 9.57
C PHE A 163 11.91 16.71 9.22
N GLY A 164 11.65 16.93 7.94
CA GLY A 164 10.53 17.74 7.48
C GLY A 164 9.19 17.23 8.00
N THR A 165 9.00 15.91 8.05
CA THR A 165 7.81 15.28 8.65
C THR A 165 7.69 15.63 10.14
N VAL A 166 8.77 15.53 10.92
CA VAL A 166 8.78 15.88 12.36
C VAL A 166 8.42 17.35 12.54
N ILE A 167 9.03 18.26 11.77
CA ILE A 167 8.73 19.69 11.84
C ILE A 167 7.25 19.93 11.56
N CYS A 168 6.70 19.33 10.49
CA CYS A 168 5.29 19.45 10.16
C CYS A 168 4.38 18.91 11.29
N LEU A 169 4.72 17.77 11.89
CA LEU A 169 3.98 17.20 13.01
C LEU A 169 4.00 18.13 14.25
N CYS A 170 5.13 18.75 14.53
CA CYS A 170 5.25 19.73 15.62
C CYS A 170 4.41 21.00 15.37
N LEU A 171 4.24 21.39 14.12
CA LEU A 171 3.47 22.58 13.73
C LEU A 171 1.96 22.32 13.60
N VAL A 172 1.52 21.07 13.53
CA VAL A 172 0.09 20.74 13.53
C VAL A 172 -0.52 21.09 14.88
N ARG A 173 -1.49 22.00 14.89
CA ARG A 173 -2.28 22.29 16.07
C ARG A 173 -3.43 21.28 16.19
N GLU A 174 -3.52 20.62 17.30
CA GLU A 174 -4.64 19.75 17.64
C GLU A 174 -5.87 20.67 17.80
N ARG A 175 -6.87 20.51 16.92
CA ARG A 175 -8.16 21.16 17.16
C ARG A 175 -8.80 20.43 18.34
N GLN A 176 -9.04 21.16 19.41
CA GLN A 176 -9.84 20.63 20.52
C GLN A 176 -11.18 20.12 19.96
N PRO A 177 -11.68 18.99 20.46
CA PRO A 177 -13.03 18.57 20.15
C PRO A 177 -13.94 19.78 20.48
N VAL A 178 -14.67 20.25 19.52
CA VAL A 178 -15.76 21.17 19.80
C VAL A 178 -16.74 20.34 20.64
N ASP A 179 -16.86 20.68 21.93
CA ASP A 179 -17.92 20.21 22.81
C ASP A 179 -19.26 20.72 22.27
N GLY A 180 -19.71 20.05 21.25
CA GLY A 180 -20.97 20.23 20.59
C GLY A 180 -21.49 18.85 20.32
N THR A 181 -22.47 18.45 21.12
CA THR A 181 -23.38 17.35 20.86
C THR A 181 -23.48 17.09 19.37
N VAL A 182 -22.88 15.98 18.90
CA VAL A 182 -23.18 15.44 17.57
C VAL A 182 -24.62 14.93 17.60
N THR A 183 -25.55 15.87 17.70
CA THR A 183 -26.95 15.72 17.29
C THR A 183 -27.03 16.04 15.79
N GLY A 184 -26.13 15.50 15.03
CA GLY A 184 -26.28 15.33 13.60
C GLY A 184 -26.92 13.97 13.42
N GLY A 185 -28.25 13.93 13.35
CA GLY A 185 -28.98 12.79 12.84
C GLY A 185 -28.27 12.34 11.56
N ALA A 186 -27.63 11.17 11.63
CA ALA A 186 -27.18 10.53 10.43
C ALA A 186 -28.45 10.31 9.60
N GLU A 187 -28.67 11.15 8.60
CA GLU A 187 -29.47 10.71 7.46
C GLU A 187 -28.77 9.46 6.95
N THR A 188 -29.17 8.34 7.49
CA THR A 188 -29.05 7.05 6.86
C THR A 188 -29.84 7.17 5.58
N VAL A 189 -29.20 7.68 4.51
CA VAL A 189 -29.67 7.37 3.16
C VAL A 189 -29.83 5.85 3.19
N GLY A 190 -31.08 5.42 3.15
CA GLY A 190 -31.46 4.04 3.39
C GLY A 190 -30.83 3.13 2.36
N VAL A 191 -29.61 2.67 2.68
CA VAL A 191 -28.97 1.59 1.91
C VAL A 191 -29.87 0.38 2.08
N SER A 192 -30.47 -0.09 1.01
CA SER A 192 -31.40 -1.22 1.05
C SER A 192 -30.69 -2.45 1.62
N HIS A 193 -31.46 -3.37 2.25
CA HIS A 193 -30.92 -4.62 2.77
C HIS A 193 -30.19 -5.43 1.69
N THR A 194 -30.71 -5.40 0.47
CA THR A 194 -30.13 -6.04 -0.71
C THR A 194 -28.77 -5.45 -1.09
N GLU A 195 -28.64 -4.11 -1.07
CA GLU A 195 -27.35 -3.45 -1.34
C GLU A 195 -26.30 -3.77 -0.28
N ARG A 196 -26.70 -3.82 1.01
CA ARG A 196 -25.77 -4.21 2.10
C ARG A 196 -25.28 -5.64 1.96
N THR A 197 -26.16 -6.56 1.61
CA THR A 197 -25.82 -7.97 1.40
C THR A 197 -24.89 -8.13 0.20
N SER A 198 -25.18 -7.44 -0.91
CA SER A 198 -24.33 -7.38 -2.08
C SER A 198 -22.95 -6.81 -1.73
N ALA A 199 -22.88 -5.66 -1.03
CA ALA A 199 -21.62 -5.04 -0.63
C ALA A 199 -20.76 -5.98 0.22
N ARG A 200 -21.33 -6.69 1.21
CA ARG A 200 -20.60 -7.67 2.03
C ARG A 200 -19.97 -8.79 1.22
N ARG A 201 -20.64 -9.23 0.17
CA ARG A 201 -20.10 -10.22 -0.76
C ARG A 201 -18.89 -9.68 -1.51
N PHE A 202 -18.98 -8.48 -2.06
CA PHE A 202 -17.89 -7.82 -2.77
C PHE A 202 -16.69 -7.49 -1.88
N ILE A 203 -16.90 -7.19 -0.59
CA ILE A 203 -15.82 -6.99 0.38
C ILE A 203 -14.94 -8.24 0.50
N ARG A 204 -15.54 -9.44 0.65
CA ARG A 204 -14.76 -10.68 0.78
C ARG A 204 -13.94 -10.99 -0.46
N LEU A 205 -14.51 -10.73 -1.65
CA LEU A 205 -13.80 -10.86 -2.91
C LEU A 205 -12.63 -9.86 -2.99
N ALA A 206 -12.87 -8.61 -2.58
CA ALA A 206 -11.84 -7.58 -2.58
C ALA A 206 -10.71 -7.86 -1.59
N TRP A 207 -10.97 -8.45 -0.42
CA TRP A 207 -9.90 -8.84 0.51
C TRP A 207 -8.93 -9.85 -0.10
N LEU A 208 -9.45 -10.86 -0.78
CA LEU A 208 -8.62 -11.87 -1.43
C LEU A 208 -7.83 -11.28 -2.61
N ALA A 209 -8.45 -10.38 -3.39
CA ALA A 209 -7.78 -9.66 -4.47
C ALA A 209 -6.71 -8.68 -3.93
N ASN A 210 -6.98 -8.00 -2.82
CA ASN A 210 -6.04 -7.11 -2.16
C ASN A 210 -4.83 -7.88 -1.58
N PHE A 211 -5.06 -9.07 -1.00
CA PHE A 211 -3.99 -9.94 -0.55
C PHE A 211 -3.03 -10.28 -1.70
N SER A 212 -3.56 -10.80 -2.83
CA SER A 212 -2.73 -11.16 -3.99
C SER A 212 -2.08 -9.94 -4.66
N GLY A 213 -2.78 -8.80 -4.68
CA GLY A 213 -2.26 -7.54 -5.21
C GLY A 213 -1.10 -6.99 -4.37
N MET A 214 -1.22 -6.98 -3.04
CA MET A 214 -0.14 -6.54 -2.15
C MET A 214 1.00 -7.52 -2.09
N PHE A 215 0.75 -8.83 -2.17
CA PHE A 215 1.80 -9.83 -2.35
C PHE A 215 2.66 -9.48 -3.57
N SER A 216 2.03 -9.26 -4.71
CA SER A 216 2.72 -8.95 -5.96
C SER A 216 3.46 -7.61 -5.91
N MET A 217 2.85 -6.61 -5.28
CA MET A 217 3.46 -5.28 -5.18
C MET A 217 4.68 -5.27 -4.25
N SER A 218 4.62 -5.97 -3.12
CA SER A 218 5.77 -6.08 -2.21
C SER A 218 6.91 -6.90 -2.84
N THR A 219 6.58 -7.93 -3.61
CA THR A 219 7.55 -8.66 -4.44
C THR A 219 8.28 -7.70 -5.38
N LEU A 220 7.57 -6.78 -6.04
CA LEU A 220 8.21 -5.76 -6.87
C LEU A 220 9.08 -4.81 -6.04
N TRP A 221 8.60 -4.30 -4.93
CA TRP A 221 9.38 -3.32 -4.15
C TRP A 221 10.69 -3.87 -3.60
N PHE A 222 10.71 -5.14 -3.22
CA PHE A 222 11.86 -5.74 -2.56
C PHE A 222 12.75 -6.58 -3.50
N LEU A 223 12.19 -7.25 -4.49
CA LEU A 223 12.94 -8.21 -5.32
C LEU A 223 13.15 -7.76 -6.77
N PHE A 224 12.37 -6.78 -7.25
CA PHE A 224 12.60 -6.21 -8.58
C PHE A 224 13.97 -5.52 -8.72
N PRO A 225 14.56 -4.89 -7.66
CA PRO A 225 15.92 -4.37 -7.75
C PRO A 225 16.95 -5.43 -8.18
N ALA A 226 16.87 -6.66 -7.67
CA ALA A 226 17.76 -7.75 -8.07
C ALA A 226 17.58 -8.10 -9.56
N LEU A 227 16.34 -8.25 -10.02
CA LEU A 227 16.06 -8.46 -11.45
C LEU A 227 16.54 -7.28 -12.32
N ALA A 228 16.37 -6.04 -11.87
CA ALA A 228 16.82 -4.87 -12.61
C ALA A 228 18.35 -4.84 -12.74
N VAL A 229 19.09 -5.17 -11.66
CA VAL A 229 20.55 -5.27 -11.68
C VAL A 229 21.01 -6.38 -12.62
N SER A 230 20.42 -7.57 -12.56
CA SER A 230 20.79 -8.68 -13.44
C SER A 230 20.53 -8.42 -14.93
N LEU A 231 19.54 -7.56 -15.23
CA LEU A 231 19.25 -7.11 -16.59
C LEU A 231 20.09 -5.91 -17.02
N GLY A 232 20.98 -5.38 -16.17
CA GLY A 232 21.78 -4.19 -16.43
C GLY A 232 20.97 -2.90 -16.51
N ILE A 233 19.80 -2.84 -15.88
CA ILE A 233 18.91 -1.66 -15.88
C ILE A 233 19.45 -0.64 -14.86
N PRO A 234 19.77 0.62 -15.28
CA PRO A 234 20.18 1.68 -14.39
C PRO A 234 19.15 1.97 -13.30
N ALA A 235 19.59 2.56 -12.19
CA ALA A 235 18.69 2.86 -11.07
C ALA A 235 17.61 3.89 -11.44
N GLU A 236 17.93 4.87 -12.28
CA GLU A 236 16.96 5.82 -12.82
C GLU A 236 15.81 5.11 -13.56
N GLN A 237 16.15 4.22 -14.48
CA GLN A 237 15.13 3.47 -15.23
C GLN A 237 14.33 2.53 -14.33
N HIS A 238 14.98 1.89 -13.33
CA HIS A 238 14.29 1.10 -12.31
C HIS A 238 13.26 1.96 -11.56
N GLY A 239 13.65 3.16 -11.12
CA GLY A 239 12.76 4.10 -10.44
C GLY A 239 11.58 4.54 -11.31
N VAL A 240 11.83 4.79 -12.61
CA VAL A 240 10.78 5.13 -13.59
C VAL A 240 9.82 3.96 -13.78
N VAL A 241 10.32 2.72 -13.93
CA VAL A 241 9.49 1.51 -14.10
C VAL A 241 8.49 1.36 -12.96
N LEU A 242 8.94 1.52 -11.71
CA LEU A 242 8.03 1.46 -10.56
C LEU A 242 7.14 2.71 -10.45
N GLY A 243 7.67 3.88 -10.79
CA GLY A 243 6.97 5.15 -10.74
C GLY A 243 5.78 5.22 -11.68
N VAL A 244 5.89 4.76 -12.92
CA VAL A 244 4.76 4.75 -13.86
C VAL A 244 3.62 3.84 -13.38
N GLY A 245 3.93 2.75 -12.68
CA GLY A 245 2.92 1.95 -12.00
C GLY A 245 2.17 2.75 -10.94
N ARG A 246 2.89 3.57 -10.15
CA ARG A 246 2.24 4.42 -9.14
C ARG A 246 1.40 5.54 -9.78
N ALA A 247 1.85 6.11 -10.88
CA ALA A 247 1.04 7.05 -11.67
C ALA A 247 -0.26 6.38 -12.19
N ALA A 248 -0.18 5.12 -12.61
CA ALA A 248 -1.37 4.35 -13.01
C ALA A 248 -2.35 4.15 -11.83
N VAL A 249 -1.87 3.88 -10.60
CA VAL A 249 -2.74 3.81 -9.39
C VAL A 249 -3.51 5.11 -9.21
N ILE A 250 -2.84 6.26 -9.31
CA ILE A 250 -3.49 7.58 -9.19
C ILE A 250 -4.55 7.77 -10.28
N GLY A 251 -4.23 7.41 -11.52
CA GLY A 251 -5.14 7.51 -12.66
C GLY A 251 -6.39 6.62 -12.48
N ILE A 252 -6.22 5.39 -12.00
CA ILE A 252 -7.34 4.46 -11.74
C ILE A 252 -8.22 4.98 -10.62
N TYR A 253 -7.66 5.54 -9.53
CA TYR A 253 -8.46 6.14 -8.47
C TYR A 253 -9.31 7.32 -8.99
N ALA A 254 -8.71 8.19 -9.82
CA ALA A 254 -9.43 9.28 -10.44
C ALA A 254 -10.56 8.77 -11.36
N LEU A 255 -10.28 7.76 -12.19
CA LEU A 255 -11.26 7.14 -13.07
C LEU A 255 -12.42 6.52 -12.30
N MET A 256 -12.14 5.73 -11.26
CA MET A 256 -13.17 5.07 -10.44
C MET A 256 -14.01 6.06 -9.65
N HIS A 257 -13.45 7.23 -9.31
CA HIS A 257 -14.19 8.31 -8.66
C HIS A 257 -15.21 8.96 -9.59
N VAL A 258 -14.86 9.13 -10.87
CA VAL A 258 -15.71 9.81 -11.86
C VAL A 258 -16.72 8.85 -12.51
N VAL A 259 -16.32 7.58 -12.74
CA VAL A 259 -17.12 6.61 -13.47
C VAL A 259 -17.70 5.56 -12.52
N PRO A 260 -19.00 5.61 -12.17
CA PRO A 260 -19.59 4.67 -11.21
C PRO A 260 -19.97 3.30 -11.83
N ALA A 261 -19.69 3.07 -13.11
CA ALA A 261 -20.09 1.86 -13.83
C ALA A 261 -19.54 0.54 -13.25
N TRP A 262 -18.53 0.59 -12.41
CA TRP A 262 -17.92 -0.57 -11.76
C TRP A 262 -18.69 -1.07 -10.52
N HIS A 263 -19.60 -0.27 -9.95
CA HIS A 263 -20.33 -0.63 -8.75
C HIS A 263 -21.10 -1.94 -8.92
N HIS A 264 -20.92 -2.87 -7.97
CA HIS A 264 -21.59 -4.17 -7.91
C HIS A 264 -21.44 -5.07 -9.17
N ARG A 265 -20.45 -4.79 -10.02
CA ARG A 265 -20.22 -5.56 -11.24
C ARG A 265 -18.89 -6.33 -11.15
N PHE A 266 -18.97 -7.61 -10.86
CA PHE A 266 -17.79 -8.48 -10.68
C PHE A 266 -16.88 -8.55 -11.92
N ARG A 267 -17.42 -8.37 -13.13
CA ARG A 267 -16.65 -8.36 -14.38
C ARG A 267 -15.47 -7.38 -14.37
N TYR A 268 -15.59 -6.22 -13.71
CA TYR A 268 -14.50 -5.25 -13.63
C TYR A 268 -13.39 -5.69 -12.68
N SER A 269 -13.75 -6.37 -11.57
CA SER A 269 -12.74 -7.00 -10.71
C SER A 269 -11.99 -8.12 -11.42
N VAL A 270 -12.70 -8.95 -12.20
CA VAL A 270 -12.09 -9.99 -13.04
C VAL A 270 -11.15 -9.37 -14.06
N LEU A 271 -11.60 -8.33 -14.79
CA LEU A 271 -10.77 -7.63 -15.78
C LEU A 271 -9.50 -7.04 -15.15
N ALA A 272 -9.63 -6.37 -14.01
CA ALA A 272 -8.49 -5.81 -13.29
C ALA A 272 -7.49 -6.90 -12.86
N GLN A 273 -7.98 -8.06 -12.41
CA GLN A 273 -7.13 -9.18 -12.03
C GLN A 273 -6.48 -9.88 -13.23
N LEU A 274 -7.18 -10.01 -14.35
CA LEU A 274 -6.61 -10.53 -15.59
C LEU A 274 -5.51 -9.59 -16.13
N LEU A 275 -5.74 -8.29 -16.08
CA LEU A 275 -4.70 -7.31 -16.42
C LEU A 275 -3.50 -7.43 -15.49
N GLY A 276 -3.72 -7.53 -14.17
CA GLY A 276 -2.65 -7.70 -13.19
C GLY A 276 -1.86 -9.00 -13.40
N LEU A 277 -2.55 -10.11 -13.72
CA LEU A 277 -1.93 -11.39 -14.05
C LEU A 277 -1.06 -11.28 -15.31
N SER A 278 -1.62 -10.70 -16.38
CA SER A 278 -0.88 -10.46 -17.64
C SER A 278 0.32 -9.56 -17.39
N GLY A 279 0.17 -8.52 -16.56
CA GLY A 279 1.25 -7.63 -16.16
C GLY A 279 2.37 -8.38 -15.41
N MET A 280 2.01 -9.26 -14.48
CA MET A 280 3.01 -10.05 -13.74
C MET A 280 3.72 -11.07 -14.65
N ILE A 281 3.00 -11.69 -15.59
CA ILE A 281 3.60 -12.55 -16.64
C ILE A 281 4.58 -11.72 -17.47
N LEU A 282 4.20 -10.50 -17.86
CA LEU A 282 5.09 -9.62 -18.63
C LEU A 282 6.35 -9.23 -17.85
N VAL A 283 6.27 -9.03 -16.54
CA VAL A 283 7.45 -8.86 -15.67
C VAL A 283 8.31 -10.12 -15.65
N CYS A 284 7.70 -11.32 -15.60
CA CYS A 284 8.44 -12.59 -15.61
C CYS A 284 9.28 -12.78 -16.88
N VAL A 285 8.78 -12.39 -18.05
CA VAL A 285 9.45 -12.64 -19.34
C VAL A 285 10.19 -11.41 -19.89
N GLY A 286 9.81 -10.21 -19.43
CA GLY A 286 10.35 -8.94 -19.90
C GLY A 286 11.86 -8.83 -19.65
N ARG A 287 12.54 -8.16 -20.58
CA ARG A 287 13.98 -7.84 -20.49
C ARG A 287 14.24 -6.35 -20.66
N GLN A 288 13.35 -5.65 -21.36
CA GLN A 288 13.48 -4.22 -21.62
C GLN A 288 12.69 -3.41 -20.61
N PRO A 289 13.21 -2.25 -20.15
CA PRO A 289 12.54 -1.38 -19.21
C PRO A 289 11.09 -1.03 -19.61
N ALA A 290 10.84 -0.80 -20.90
CA ALA A 290 9.49 -0.48 -21.40
C ALA A 290 8.49 -1.64 -21.21
N ALA A 291 8.91 -2.88 -21.44
CA ALA A 291 8.06 -4.07 -21.22
C ALA A 291 7.79 -4.26 -19.73
N LEU A 292 8.80 -4.10 -18.88
CA LEU A 292 8.67 -4.17 -17.42
C LEU A 292 7.73 -3.06 -16.89
N ALA A 293 7.88 -1.83 -17.39
CA ALA A 293 7.00 -0.71 -17.06
C ALA A 293 5.53 -1.00 -17.44
N CYS A 294 5.29 -1.53 -18.64
CA CYS A 294 3.96 -1.96 -19.06
C CYS A 294 3.39 -3.02 -18.11
N GLY A 295 4.19 -4.03 -17.74
CA GLY A 295 3.79 -5.05 -16.77
C GLY A 295 3.44 -4.48 -15.41
N VAL A 296 4.24 -3.54 -14.89
CA VAL A 296 3.99 -2.87 -13.60
C VAL A 296 2.73 -2.00 -13.66
N VAL A 297 2.49 -1.28 -14.78
CA VAL A 297 1.24 -0.51 -14.98
C VAL A 297 0.03 -1.44 -14.94
N MET A 298 0.06 -2.55 -15.68
CA MET A 298 -1.04 -3.52 -15.70
C MET A 298 -1.30 -4.12 -14.31
N LEU A 299 -0.25 -4.47 -13.55
CA LEU A 299 -0.39 -4.94 -12.18
C LEU A 299 -0.99 -3.86 -11.26
N SER A 300 -0.61 -2.60 -11.48
CA SER A 300 -1.10 -1.48 -10.68
C SER A 300 -2.62 -1.27 -10.82
N VAL A 301 -3.20 -1.62 -11.98
CA VAL A 301 -4.66 -1.61 -12.17
C VAL A 301 -5.35 -2.59 -11.22
N LEU A 302 -4.79 -3.80 -11.03
CA LEU A 302 -5.33 -4.80 -10.10
C LEU A 302 -5.38 -4.24 -8.67
N LEU A 303 -4.25 -3.73 -8.18
CA LEU A 303 -4.16 -3.20 -6.83
C LEU A 303 -5.07 -1.99 -6.63
N ALA A 304 -5.01 -1.02 -7.55
CA ALA A 304 -5.78 0.22 -7.44
C ALA A 304 -7.28 -0.06 -7.46
N TYR A 305 -7.75 -0.87 -8.40
CA TYR A 305 -9.17 -1.20 -8.51
C TYR A 305 -9.69 -1.89 -7.24
N ASN A 306 -9.04 -2.96 -6.80
CA ASN A 306 -9.56 -3.76 -5.69
C ASN A 306 -9.43 -3.03 -4.35
N TYR A 307 -8.36 -2.24 -4.14
CA TYR A 307 -8.23 -1.42 -2.95
C TYR A 307 -9.32 -0.33 -2.89
N PHE A 308 -9.53 0.42 -3.96
CA PHE A 308 -10.57 1.45 -4.02
C PHE A 308 -11.97 0.85 -3.84
N ALA A 309 -12.24 -0.28 -4.51
CA ALA A 309 -13.49 -1.00 -4.38
C ALA A 309 -13.72 -1.51 -2.94
N SER A 310 -12.68 -2.01 -2.27
CA SER A 310 -12.79 -2.45 -0.87
C SER A 310 -13.16 -1.31 0.07
N LEU A 311 -12.59 -0.12 -0.12
CA LEU A 311 -12.94 1.06 0.67
C LEU A 311 -14.41 1.45 0.47
N PHE A 312 -14.89 1.44 -0.77
CA PHE A 312 -16.28 1.72 -1.11
C PHE A 312 -17.25 0.71 -0.47
N TYR A 313 -17.00 -0.60 -0.67
CA TYR A 313 -17.88 -1.65 -0.15
C TYR A 313 -17.83 -1.77 1.38
N ASN A 314 -16.69 -1.53 2.01
CA ASN A 314 -16.59 -1.49 3.47
C ASN A 314 -17.49 -0.38 4.07
N ARG A 315 -17.57 0.77 3.38
CA ARG A 315 -18.43 1.88 3.80
C ARG A 315 -19.93 1.56 3.65
N THR A 316 -20.32 0.86 2.58
CA THR A 316 -21.72 0.57 2.25
C THR A 316 -22.26 -0.70 2.92
N GLY A 317 -21.39 -1.68 3.16
CA GLY A 317 -21.77 -3.04 3.63
C GLY A 317 -21.85 -3.19 5.15
N HIS A 318 -21.33 -2.26 5.94
CA HIS A 318 -21.29 -2.36 7.40
C HIS A 318 -21.95 -1.18 8.09
N ASP A 319 -22.57 -1.46 9.25
CA ASP A 319 -23.08 -0.44 10.14
C ASP A 319 -21.91 0.32 10.81
N ASP A 320 -22.13 1.55 11.25
CA ASP A 320 -21.09 2.43 11.78
C ASP A 320 -20.24 1.81 12.89
N ARG A 321 -20.87 0.96 13.72
CA ARG A 321 -20.17 0.24 14.80
C ARG A 321 -19.20 -0.84 14.32
N ARG A 322 -19.37 -1.37 13.11
CA ARG A 322 -18.56 -2.48 12.55
C ARG A 322 -17.61 -2.03 11.44
N LYS A 323 -17.72 -0.79 10.97
CA LYS A 323 -16.87 -0.26 9.89
C LYS A 323 -15.38 -0.32 10.25
N GLY A 324 -15.02 0.08 11.46
CA GLY A 324 -13.63 0.04 11.92
C GLY A 324 -13.02 -1.37 11.86
N ALA A 325 -13.76 -2.39 12.32
CA ALA A 325 -13.29 -3.77 12.26
C ALA A 325 -13.14 -4.28 10.81
N ALA A 326 -14.06 -3.89 9.92
CA ALA A 326 -13.99 -4.28 8.51
C ALA A 326 -12.81 -3.61 7.76
N PHE A 327 -12.54 -2.35 8.05
CA PHE A 327 -11.34 -1.66 7.56
C PHE A 327 -10.05 -2.29 8.12
N GLY A 328 -10.02 -2.57 9.44
CA GLY A 328 -8.88 -3.24 10.06
C GLY A 328 -8.59 -4.61 9.45
N LEU A 329 -9.62 -5.38 9.13
CA LEU A 329 -9.46 -6.67 8.47
C LEU A 329 -8.92 -6.51 7.02
N ASN A 330 -9.37 -5.49 6.29
CA ASN A 330 -8.81 -5.17 4.97
C ASN A 330 -7.32 -4.87 5.04
N GLU A 331 -6.91 -4.03 5.99
CA GLU A 331 -5.49 -3.68 6.19
C GLU A 331 -4.66 -4.89 6.66
N ALA A 332 -5.25 -5.80 7.44
CA ALA A 332 -4.60 -7.05 7.81
C ALA A 332 -4.33 -7.94 6.59
N PHE A 333 -5.29 -8.10 5.68
CA PHE A 333 -5.08 -8.83 4.42
C PHE A 333 -4.01 -8.20 3.54
N LEU A 334 -3.97 -6.86 3.45
CA LEU A 334 -2.93 -6.14 2.73
C LEU A 334 -1.54 -6.38 3.35
N SER A 335 -1.42 -6.27 4.66
CA SER A 335 -0.15 -6.45 5.38
C SER A 335 0.36 -7.89 5.31
N LEU A 336 -0.55 -8.88 5.44
CA LEU A 336 -0.21 -10.30 5.27
C LEU A 336 0.21 -10.61 3.83
N GLY A 337 -0.49 -10.04 2.85
CA GLY A 337 -0.10 -10.15 1.44
C GLY A 337 1.30 -9.57 1.22
N ALA A 338 1.55 -8.36 1.72
CA ALA A 338 2.84 -7.70 1.57
C ALA A 338 3.99 -8.45 2.26
N SER A 339 3.78 -8.90 3.50
CA SER A 339 4.77 -9.72 4.22
C SER A 339 5.04 -11.04 3.50
N GLY A 340 3.98 -11.72 3.05
CA GLY A 340 4.09 -12.98 2.30
C GLY A 340 4.82 -12.81 0.98
N GLY A 341 4.54 -11.72 0.24
CA GLY A 341 5.16 -11.45 -1.06
C GLY A 341 6.66 -11.21 -0.98
N SER A 342 7.11 -10.41 -0.02
CA SER A 342 8.53 -10.21 0.20
C SER A 342 9.21 -11.49 0.73
N LEU A 343 8.65 -12.15 1.74
CA LEU A 343 9.24 -13.33 2.37
C LEU A 343 9.33 -14.52 1.41
N LEU A 344 8.18 -14.95 0.88
CA LEU A 344 8.10 -16.11 -0.02
C LEU A 344 8.75 -15.81 -1.37
N GLY A 345 8.72 -14.54 -1.81
CA GLY A 345 9.45 -14.10 -2.98
C GLY A 345 10.95 -14.21 -2.79
N GLY A 346 11.49 -13.78 -1.64
CA GLY A 346 12.90 -13.95 -1.30
C GLY A 346 13.32 -15.43 -1.30
N TRP A 347 12.54 -16.28 -0.64
CA TRP A 347 12.76 -17.73 -0.65
C TRP A 347 12.75 -18.32 -2.06
N ALA A 348 11.77 -17.96 -2.88
CA ALA A 348 11.67 -18.46 -4.26
C ALA A 348 12.85 -17.98 -5.12
N SER A 349 13.30 -16.74 -4.92
CA SER A 349 14.45 -16.20 -5.66
C SER A 349 15.75 -16.93 -5.32
N THR A 350 16.00 -17.22 -4.05
CA THR A 350 17.21 -17.96 -3.61
C THR A 350 17.24 -19.39 -4.17
N GLY A 351 16.09 -20.09 -4.22
CA GLY A 351 16.03 -21.49 -4.64
C GLY A 351 15.82 -21.71 -6.14
N LEU A 352 15.10 -20.81 -6.82
CA LEU A 352 14.60 -21.03 -8.18
C LEU A 352 15.00 -19.90 -9.17
N GLY A 353 15.79 -18.92 -8.70
CA GLY A 353 16.29 -17.83 -9.52
C GLY A 353 15.44 -16.55 -9.48
N GLU A 354 16.02 -15.46 -10.02
CA GLU A 354 15.52 -14.07 -9.85
C GLU A 354 14.11 -13.81 -10.42
N ARG A 355 13.61 -14.65 -11.31
CA ARG A 355 12.27 -14.53 -11.89
C ARG A 355 11.20 -15.31 -11.14
N ALA A 356 11.60 -16.26 -10.29
CA ALA A 356 10.69 -17.11 -9.52
C ALA A 356 9.73 -16.32 -8.59
N PRO A 357 10.12 -15.22 -7.93
CA PRO A 357 9.19 -14.42 -7.14
C PRO A 357 8.00 -13.91 -7.93
N PHE A 358 8.23 -13.47 -9.17
CA PHE A 358 7.20 -12.93 -10.05
C PHE A 358 6.30 -14.03 -10.61
N GLN A 359 6.87 -15.23 -10.87
CA GLN A 359 6.09 -16.41 -11.24
C GLN A 359 5.16 -16.83 -10.09
N LEU A 360 5.69 -16.88 -8.86
CA LEU A 360 4.90 -17.17 -7.67
C LEU A 360 3.74 -16.16 -7.49
N ALA A 361 4.02 -14.88 -7.69
CA ALA A 361 3.00 -13.83 -7.63
C ALA A 361 1.94 -14.01 -8.73
N ALA A 362 2.32 -14.36 -9.95
CA ALA A 362 1.37 -14.65 -11.03
C ALA A 362 0.48 -15.86 -10.70
N ILE A 363 1.05 -16.94 -10.18
CA ILE A 363 0.30 -18.12 -9.72
C ILE A 363 -0.70 -17.72 -8.63
N LEU A 364 -0.29 -16.90 -7.67
CA LEU A 364 -1.15 -16.47 -6.58
C LEU A 364 -2.30 -15.59 -7.08
N ILE A 365 -2.07 -14.68 -8.03
CA ILE A 365 -3.14 -13.89 -8.66
C ILE A 365 -4.13 -14.82 -9.37
N ALA A 366 -3.65 -15.79 -10.13
CA ALA A 366 -4.50 -16.76 -10.84
C ALA A 366 -5.32 -17.60 -9.86
N ALA A 367 -4.71 -18.12 -8.79
CA ALA A 367 -5.40 -18.87 -7.75
C ALA A 367 -6.45 -18.02 -7.02
N SER A 368 -6.09 -16.78 -6.66
CA SER A 368 -7.01 -15.82 -6.05
C SER A 368 -8.23 -15.57 -6.94
N LEU A 369 -8.02 -15.34 -8.24
CA LEU A 369 -9.09 -15.13 -9.20
C LEU A 369 -9.98 -16.38 -9.34
N ALA A 370 -9.39 -17.57 -9.40
CA ALA A 370 -10.14 -18.82 -9.48
C ALA A 370 -11.06 -19.00 -8.26
N VAL A 371 -10.53 -18.81 -7.03
CA VAL A 371 -11.31 -18.87 -5.80
C VAL A 371 -12.45 -17.85 -5.81
N GLN A 372 -12.17 -16.62 -6.24
CA GLN A 372 -13.19 -15.57 -6.32
C GLN A 372 -14.29 -15.92 -7.33
N MET A 373 -13.97 -16.51 -8.47
CA MET A 373 -14.96 -16.96 -9.46
C MET A 373 -15.87 -18.04 -8.89
N VAL A 374 -15.28 -19.01 -8.15
CA VAL A 374 -16.07 -20.05 -7.48
C VAL A 374 -16.99 -19.43 -6.42
N TRP A 375 -16.47 -18.59 -5.52
CA TRP A 375 -17.26 -17.92 -4.50
C TRP A 375 -18.37 -17.04 -5.09
N PHE A 376 -18.09 -16.38 -6.20
CA PHE A 376 -19.09 -15.56 -6.88
C PHE A 376 -20.22 -16.39 -7.48
N ARG A 377 -19.94 -17.59 -7.97
CA ARG A 377 -20.97 -18.50 -8.51
C ARG A 377 -21.81 -19.14 -7.40
N VAL A 378 -21.16 -19.70 -6.39
CA VAL A 378 -21.82 -20.40 -5.28
C VAL A 378 -22.68 -19.46 -4.42
N GLY A 379 -22.24 -18.22 -4.23
CA GLY A 379 -22.98 -17.24 -3.44
C GLY A 379 -24.08 -16.49 -4.22
N ARG A 380 -24.46 -16.88 -5.42
CA ARG A 380 -25.68 -16.35 -6.05
C ARG A 380 -26.87 -16.86 -5.25
N PRO A 381 -27.80 -15.98 -4.74
CA PRO A 381 -29.07 -16.46 -4.28
C PRO A 381 -29.67 -17.30 -5.43
N GLN A 382 -30.22 -18.49 -5.12
CA GLN A 382 -31.06 -19.15 -6.07
C GLN A 382 -32.13 -18.13 -6.44
N SER A 383 -32.10 -17.66 -7.69
CA SER A 383 -33.06 -16.70 -8.21
C SER A 383 -34.47 -17.26 -7.98
N ASP A 384 -35.32 -16.51 -7.27
CA ASP A 384 -36.75 -16.68 -7.38
C ASP A 384 -37.07 -16.70 -8.88
N PRO A 385 -37.81 -17.73 -9.36
CA PRO A 385 -38.14 -17.85 -10.80
C PRO A 385 -39.00 -16.68 -11.33
N GLU A 386 -39.55 -15.86 -10.44
CA GLU A 386 -40.50 -14.78 -10.79
C GLU A 386 -39.83 -13.52 -11.41
N LEU A 387 -38.48 -13.41 -11.48
CA LEU A 387 -37.79 -12.26 -12.10
C LEU A 387 -37.16 -12.58 -13.44
N ALA A 388 -37.50 -13.70 -14.06
CA ALA A 388 -37.02 -14.06 -15.40
C ALA A 388 -37.98 -13.62 -16.51
N GLU A 389 -39.13 -13.05 -16.19
CA GLU A 389 -40.10 -12.53 -17.16
C GLU A 389 -40.33 -11.04 -16.87
N GLY A 390 -39.40 -10.17 -17.39
CA GLY A 390 -39.54 -8.73 -17.31
C GLY A 390 -38.43 -8.06 -18.10
#